data_e86b267a420b8d861f2332eacb366a78
#
_entry.id   e86b267a420b8d861f2332eacb366a78
#
_cell.length_a   1.000
_cell.length_b   1.000
_cell.length_c   1.000
_cell.angle_alpha   90.00
_cell.angle_beta   90.00
_cell.angle_gamma   90.00
#
_symmetry.space_group_name_H-M   'P 1'
#
loop_
_entity.id
_entity.type
_entity.pdbx_description
1 polymer ?
#
loop_
_entity_poly.entity_id
_entity_poly.type
_entity_poly.pdbx_seq_one_letter_code
_entity_poly.pdbx_strand_id
1 'polypeptide(L)'
;MLVNRRELLHGVAAAYLVSALPTCCSAESGASDLQIDAARLRRRLEELSVFRRPAGGAFADGVSRISYSDADVGGRNYAMHAMADAGLKPRIDPAGNIFGARAGTDASLPRILFGSHIDSVPSGGNFDGDVGSMSAIEVMQTLEEHHVTTKHPLEIVIWSNEENLVGSRVAGGGWDESVLNRVYNGIRAEDGLRKIGGDPARLAEARIPPHSFCCYLELHIEQGGTLDKANIPIGVVEGIVSIDEYQVEIHGFANHAGTTPMPDRRNALLAAAKLIEAVQEVVTQEPGRQVGTVGQLQVFPNAPNVVPGLVKHSIELRDLSAEKIARLGEEIQRRAQEIARETGTEIQIKRADHDPPALADTGIQATIEGAAAGLGLKTMRLPSGAGHDAQWMARLAPMGMIFVPSIGGISHSPKELTSWQDCANGANVLLQTILSLDRQ
;
A
#
# COMPACT_ATOMS: atom_id res chain seq x y z
N MET A 1 -55.97 21.30 -61.80
CA MET A 1 -55.37 21.96 -62.94
C MET A 1 -53.90 21.48 -62.89
N LEU A 2 -53.53 20.41 -63.64
CA LEU A 2 -53.12 20.46 -65.04
C LEU A 2 -51.93 21.45 -65.17
N VAL A 3 -50.74 21.16 -65.57
CA VAL A 3 -50.13 20.41 -66.71
C VAL A 3 -48.62 20.57 -66.50
N ASN A 4 -47.77 19.64 -66.53
CA ASN A 4 -47.20 18.80 -67.56
C ASN A 4 -45.90 19.33 -68.22
N ARG A 5 -44.97 18.38 -68.28
CA ARG A 5 -43.93 18.13 -69.35
C ARG A 5 -42.60 18.92 -69.39
N ARG A 6 -41.54 18.12 -69.19
CA ARG A 6 -40.59 17.63 -70.26
C ARG A 6 -39.78 18.72 -70.92
N GLU A 7 -38.51 18.55 -70.83
CA GLU A 7 -37.50 18.07 -71.77
C GLU A 7 -36.11 18.59 -71.27
N LEU A 8 -35.09 18.04 -71.35
CA LEU A 8 -34.24 17.10 -72.08
C LEU A 8 -32.79 17.53 -71.90
N LEU A 9 -31.97 16.59 -71.46
CA LEU A 9 -30.58 16.31 -71.87
C LEU A 9 -29.63 17.48 -72.16
N HIS A 10 -28.50 17.52 -71.41
CA HIS A 10 -27.18 17.31 -72.02
C HIS A 10 -26.19 16.90 -70.89
N GLY A 11 -25.49 15.78 -71.15
CA GLY A 11 -24.52 15.22 -70.20
C GLY A 11 -23.20 15.97 -70.27
N VAL A 12 -22.56 16.05 -69.13
CA VAL A 12 -21.09 16.19 -69.01
C VAL A 12 -20.70 15.19 -67.95
N ALA A 13 -19.97 14.16 -68.34
CA ALA A 13 -19.31 13.21 -67.49
C ALA A 13 -18.10 13.89 -66.83
N ALA A 14 -18.22 14.21 -65.55
CA ALA A 14 -17.06 14.57 -64.74
C ALA A 14 -16.61 13.32 -64.00
N ALA A 15 -15.48 12.76 -64.44
CA ALA A 15 -14.75 11.69 -63.77
C ALA A 15 -14.20 12.24 -62.45
N TYR A 16 -14.81 11.85 -61.33
CA TYR A 16 -14.17 12.04 -59.99
C TYR A 16 -13.13 10.95 -59.77
N LEU A 17 -11.85 11.36 -59.87
CA LEU A 17 -10.76 10.59 -59.27
C LEU A 17 -10.97 10.56 -57.76
N VAL A 18 -11.41 9.43 -57.25
CA VAL A 18 -11.34 9.12 -55.81
C VAL A 18 -9.86 8.80 -55.52
N SER A 19 -9.13 9.83 -55.08
CA SER A 19 -7.83 9.61 -54.42
C SER A 19 -8.08 8.84 -53.13
N ALA A 20 -7.70 7.57 -53.12
CA ALA A 20 -7.62 6.77 -51.89
C ALA A 20 -6.59 7.45 -50.98
N LEU A 21 -7.09 8.09 -49.93
CA LEU A 21 -6.28 8.46 -48.76
C LEU A 21 -5.74 7.16 -48.17
N PRO A 22 -4.46 7.09 -47.82
CA PRO A 22 -3.96 5.95 -47.10
C PRO A 22 -4.69 5.88 -45.78
N THR A 23 -5.32 4.73 -45.50
CA THR A 23 -5.84 4.33 -44.21
C THR A 23 -4.74 4.58 -43.18
N CYS A 24 -4.96 5.51 -42.27
CA CYS A 24 -4.15 5.60 -41.08
C CYS A 24 -4.10 4.19 -40.46
N CYS A 25 -2.91 3.61 -40.46
CA CYS A 25 -2.61 2.50 -39.60
C CYS A 25 -3.05 2.90 -38.17
N SER A 26 -4.09 2.28 -37.69
CA SER A 26 -4.30 2.18 -36.26
C SER A 26 -2.99 1.66 -35.67
N ALA A 27 -2.35 2.47 -34.86
CA ALA A 27 -1.25 2.00 -34.02
C ALA A 27 -1.81 0.83 -33.23
N GLU A 28 -1.44 -0.38 -33.61
CA GLU A 28 -1.61 -1.55 -32.78
C GLU A 28 -0.91 -1.21 -31.47
N SER A 29 -1.66 -1.13 -30.39
CA SER A 29 -1.15 -1.20 -29.04
C SER A 29 -0.64 -2.64 -28.85
N GLY A 30 0.50 -2.96 -29.42
CA GLY A 30 1.17 -4.22 -29.20
C GLY A 30 1.60 -4.27 -27.74
N ALA A 31 0.80 -4.91 -26.89
CA ALA A 31 1.32 -5.48 -25.66
C ALA A 31 2.52 -6.34 -26.10
N SER A 32 3.69 -6.08 -25.54
CA SER A 32 4.86 -6.90 -25.85
C SER A 32 4.54 -8.32 -25.36
N ASP A 33 4.85 -9.35 -26.17
CA ASP A 33 4.71 -10.76 -25.75
C ASP A 33 5.67 -11.13 -24.62
N LEU A 34 6.44 -10.17 -24.13
CA LEU A 34 7.41 -10.35 -23.07
C LEU A 34 6.70 -10.61 -21.73
N GLN A 35 7.04 -11.73 -21.13
CA GLN A 35 6.56 -12.16 -19.81
C GLN A 35 7.74 -12.53 -18.92
N ILE A 36 7.53 -12.43 -17.61
CA ILE A 36 8.50 -12.84 -16.58
C ILE A 36 8.61 -14.38 -16.52
N ASP A 37 9.71 -14.88 -15.98
CA ASP A 37 9.81 -16.30 -15.61
C ASP A 37 9.09 -16.57 -14.27
N ALA A 38 7.85 -17.04 -14.36
CA ALA A 38 7.01 -17.34 -13.20
C ALA A 38 7.62 -18.41 -12.29
N ALA A 39 8.37 -19.38 -12.84
CA ALA A 39 9.02 -20.42 -12.06
C ALA A 39 10.21 -19.84 -11.26
N ARG A 40 10.94 -18.88 -11.83
CA ARG A 40 12.03 -18.19 -11.14
C ARG A 40 11.49 -17.26 -10.05
N LEU A 41 10.41 -16.52 -10.31
CA LEU A 41 9.74 -15.70 -9.30
C LEU A 41 9.32 -16.56 -8.10
N ARG A 42 8.66 -17.69 -8.35
CA ARG A 42 8.29 -18.63 -7.30
C ARG A 42 9.51 -19.10 -6.50
N ARG A 43 10.57 -19.55 -7.18
CA ARG A 43 11.81 -19.98 -6.50
C ARG A 43 12.37 -18.89 -5.60
N ARG A 44 12.41 -17.64 -6.06
CA ARG A 44 12.88 -16.49 -5.26
C ARG A 44 12.08 -16.30 -3.98
N LEU A 45 10.76 -16.39 -4.06
CA LEU A 45 9.88 -16.31 -2.90
C LEU A 45 10.11 -17.48 -1.93
N GLU A 46 10.23 -18.72 -2.46
CA GLU A 46 10.52 -19.90 -1.65
C GLU A 46 11.89 -19.83 -0.98
N GLU A 47 12.91 -19.34 -1.67
CA GLU A 47 14.28 -19.16 -1.15
C GLU A 47 14.36 -18.03 -0.12
N LEU A 48 13.68 -16.88 -0.37
CA LEU A 48 13.62 -15.78 0.60
C LEU A 48 12.95 -16.22 1.91
N SER A 49 11.95 -17.10 1.84
CA SER A 49 11.21 -17.58 3.01
C SER A 49 12.07 -18.38 4.00
N VAL A 50 13.24 -18.91 3.61
CA VAL A 50 14.10 -19.68 4.53
C VAL A 50 14.69 -18.80 5.64
N PHE A 51 14.76 -17.49 5.41
CA PHE A 51 15.23 -16.55 6.42
C PHE A 51 14.14 -16.31 7.46
N ARG A 52 14.17 -17.14 8.52
CA ARG A 52 13.27 -17.16 9.68
C ARG A 52 11.92 -17.85 9.45
N ARG A 53 11.83 -18.79 8.52
CA ARG A 53 10.83 -19.84 8.57
C ARG A 53 10.98 -20.61 9.90
N PRO A 54 9.88 -21.11 10.52
CA PRO A 54 10.01 -21.97 11.68
C PRO A 54 10.99 -23.13 11.44
N ALA A 55 11.75 -23.51 12.45
CA ALA A 55 12.75 -24.57 12.34
C ALA A 55 12.10 -25.89 11.89
N GLY A 56 12.56 -26.45 10.77
CA GLY A 56 11.96 -27.65 10.14
C GLY A 56 10.63 -27.40 9.43
N GLY A 57 10.18 -26.15 9.36
CA GLY A 57 8.93 -25.76 8.72
C GLY A 57 9.01 -25.68 7.20
N ALA A 58 7.84 -25.75 6.56
CA ALA A 58 7.65 -25.53 5.13
C ALA A 58 7.36 -24.06 4.81
N PHE A 59 7.27 -23.72 3.52
CA PHE A 59 6.88 -22.39 3.05
C PHE A 59 5.53 -21.94 3.67
N ALA A 60 4.56 -22.85 3.77
CA ALA A 60 3.23 -22.57 4.30
C ALA A 60 3.19 -22.30 5.81
N ASP A 61 4.29 -22.44 6.53
CA ASP A 61 4.36 -22.16 7.96
C ASP A 61 4.69 -20.69 8.26
N GLY A 62 4.78 -19.86 7.22
CA GLY A 62 5.04 -18.43 7.32
C GLY A 62 6.47 -18.07 7.67
N VAL A 63 6.67 -16.81 8.01
CA VAL A 63 8.00 -16.23 8.29
C VAL A 63 7.93 -15.22 9.46
N SER A 64 9.04 -15.03 10.14
CA SER A 64 9.22 -13.94 11.12
C SER A 64 10.54 -13.19 10.82
N ARG A 65 10.64 -12.63 9.62
CA ARG A 65 11.79 -11.82 9.16
C ARG A 65 11.65 -10.38 9.65
N ILE A 66 11.64 -10.25 10.97
CA ILE A 66 11.44 -8.98 11.63
C ILE A 66 12.58 -8.02 11.29
N SER A 67 12.26 -6.78 10.99
CA SER A 67 13.21 -5.71 10.69
C SER A 67 14.38 -5.67 11.69
N TYR A 68 15.58 -5.48 11.18
CA TYR A 68 16.83 -5.40 11.96
C TYR A 68 17.26 -6.71 12.64
N SER A 69 16.55 -7.81 12.46
CA SER A 69 16.97 -9.12 12.96
C SER A 69 18.08 -9.73 12.10
N ASP A 70 18.71 -10.84 12.57
CA ASP A 70 19.66 -11.60 11.74
C ASP A 70 18.98 -12.22 10.51
N ALA A 71 17.69 -12.50 10.61
CA ALA A 71 16.89 -12.97 9.50
C ALA A 71 16.68 -11.90 8.42
N ASP A 72 16.42 -10.66 8.83
CA ASP A 72 16.35 -9.52 7.92
C ASP A 72 17.70 -9.31 7.21
N VAL A 73 18.82 -9.30 7.95
CA VAL A 73 20.16 -9.24 7.34
C VAL A 73 20.37 -10.37 6.32
N GLY A 74 19.94 -11.60 6.65
CA GLY A 74 20.03 -12.74 5.73
C GLY A 74 19.18 -12.56 4.47
N GLY A 75 17.90 -12.15 4.62
CA GLY A 75 16.98 -11.88 3.50
C GLY A 75 17.49 -10.74 2.61
N ARG A 76 18.01 -9.67 3.19
CA ARG A 76 18.61 -8.53 2.48
C ARG A 76 19.85 -8.94 1.67
N ASN A 77 20.72 -9.76 2.25
CA ASN A 77 21.86 -10.31 1.52
C ASN A 77 21.41 -11.18 0.34
N TYR A 78 20.40 -12.03 0.54
CA TYR A 78 19.80 -12.82 -0.54
C TYR A 78 19.26 -11.91 -1.65
N ALA A 79 18.46 -10.89 -1.32
CA ALA A 79 17.91 -9.96 -2.28
C ALA A 79 19.00 -9.20 -3.07
N MET A 80 20.08 -8.76 -2.41
CA MET A 80 21.20 -8.12 -3.10
C MET A 80 21.92 -9.08 -4.05
N HIS A 81 22.06 -10.36 -3.72
CA HIS A 81 22.59 -11.37 -4.65
C HIS A 81 21.67 -11.56 -5.84
N ALA A 82 20.36 -11.70 -5.62
CA ALA A 82 19.37 -11.80 -6.70
C ALA A 82 19.38 -10.57 -7.62
N MET A 83 19.56 -9.37 -7.08
CA MET A 83 19.78 -8.15 -7.88
C MET A 83 21.06 -8.23 -8.71
N ALA A 84 22.16 -8.72 -8.13
CA ALA A 84 23.42 -8.88 -8.86
C ALA A 84 23.29 -9.91 -10.00
N ASP A 85 22.60 -11.01 -9.77
CA ASP A 85 22.28 -12.01 -10.80
C ASP A 85 21.40 -11.45 -11.93
N ALA A 86 20.55 -10.46 -11.61
CA ALA A 86 19.75 -9.71 -12.58
C ALA A 86 20.56 -8.59 -13.29
N GLY A 87 21.89 -8.55 -13.15
CA GLY A 87 22.76 -7.57 -13.79
C GLY A 87 22.85 -6.20 -13.10
N LEU A 88 22.24 -6.06 -11.90
CA LEU A 88 22.25 -4.80 -11.16
C LEU A 88 23.46 -4.69 -10.22
N LYS A 89 23.76 -3.45 -9.81
CA LYS A 89 24.75 -3.16 -8.76
C LYS A 89 24.01 -2.67 -7.51
N PRO A 90 23.69 -3.54 -6.56
CA PRO A 90 22.96 -3.15 -5.37
C PRO A 90 23.79 -2.19 -4.51
N ARG A 91 23.11 -1.20 -3.92
CA ARG A 91 23.68 -0.27 -2.93
C ARG A 91 22.71 -0.11 -1.78
N ILE A 92 23.25 0.16 -0.60
CA ILE A 92 22.45 0.49 0.60
C ILE A 92 22.61 1.99 0.86
N ASP A 93 21.49 2.67 1.12
CA ASP A 93 21.49 4.07 1.53
C ASP A 93 21.63 4.23 3.05
N PRO A 94 21.80 5.45 3.59
CA PRO A 94 21.91 5.66 5.03
C PRO A 94 20.70 5.21 5.85
N ALA A 95 19.49 5.15 5.27
CA ALA A 95 18.29 4.61 5.92
C ALA A 95 18.18 3.08 5.82
N GLY A 96 19.18 2.41 5.24
CA GLY A 96 19.17 0.98 5.06
C GLY A 96 18.38 0.50 3.86
N ASN A 97 17.79 1.36 3.02
CA ASN A 97 17.10 0.95 1.80
C ASN A 97 18.10 0.37 0.79
N ILE A 98 17.69 -0.68 0.09
CA ILE A 98 18.52 -1.30 -0.95
C ILE A 98 18.02 -0.82 -2.30
N PHE A 99 18.92 -0.29 -3.14
CA PHE A 99 18.63 0.16 -4.49
C PHE A 99 19.42 -0.62 -5.51
N GLY A 100 18.83 -0.86 -6.69
CA GLY A 100 19.50 -1.41 -7.86
C GLY A 100 19.05 -0.69 -9.12
N ALA A 101 20.00 -0.07 -9.84
CA ALA A 101 19.69 0.75 -11.01
C ALA A 101 20.16 0.10 -12.30
N ARG A 102 19.40 0.34 -13.39
CA ARG A 102 19.71 0.01 -14.77
C ARG A 102 19.63 1.29 -15.62
N ALA A 103 20.64 1.52 -16.45
CA ALA A 103 20.67 2.69 -17.33
C ALA A 103 19.58 2.61 -18.40
N GLY A 104 18.99 3.76 -18.70
CA GLY A 104 18.17 3.97 -19.90
C GLY A 104 19.03 4.45 -21.07
N THR A 105 18.44 4.57 -22.24
CA THR A 105 19.09 5.16 -23.44
C THR A 105 19.21 6.67 -23.33
N ASP A 106 18.40 7.31 -22.49
CA ASP A 106 18.46 8.75 -22.20
C ASP A 106 18.66 8.98 -20.70
N ALA A 107 19.90 9.25 -20.32
CA ALA A 107 20.25 9.50 -18.91
C ALA A 107 19.74 10.86 -18.37
N SER A 108 19.19 11.72 -19.23
CA SER A 108 18.60 13.00 -18.81
C SER A 108 17.16 12.85 -18.31
N LEU A 109 16.49 11.75 -18.65
CA LEU A 109 15.15 11.46 -18.19
C LEU A 109 15.15 11.03 -16.70
N PRO A 110 14.13 11.42 -15.93
CA PRO A 110 13.98 10.94 -14.57
C PRO A 110 13.68 9.42 -14.58
N ARG A 111 14.23 8.70 -13.62
CA ARG A 111 14.06 7.24 -13.53
C ARG A 111 12.61 6.84 -13.22
N ILE A 112 12.22 5.63 -13.62
CA ILE A 112 11.05 4.94 -13.09
C ILE A 112 11.52 4.17 -11.87
N LEU A 113 10.96 4.49 -10.68
CA LEU A 113 11.28 3.83 -9.41
C LEU A 113 10.17 2.83 -9.07
N PHE A 114 10.52 1.61 -8.66
CA PHE A 114 9.55 0.60 -8.27
C PHE A 114 10.14 -0.42 -7.28
N GLY A 115 9.28 -1.02 -6.47
CA GLY A 115 9.71 -1.98 -5.47
C GLY A 115 8.70 -2.11 -4.34
N SER A 116 9.12 -2.71 -3.24
CA SER A 116 8.38 -2.90 -2.00
C SER A 116 9.36 -3.22 -0.87
N HIS A 117 8.99 -4.03 0.12
CA HIS A 117 9.82 -4.43 1.26
C HIS A 117 10.03 -5.95 1.32
N ILE A 118 10.83 -6.41 2.28
CA ILE A 118 11.03 -7.84 2.57
C ILE A 118 11.02 -8.15 4.07
N ASP A 119 10.93 -7.15 4.94
CA ASP A 119 10.69 -7.40 6.37
C ASP A 119 9.24 -7.82 6.60
N SER A 120 8.98 -8.52 7.69
CA SER A 120 7.66 -9.01 8.03
C SER A 120 7.29 -8.73 9.48
N VAL A 121 6.00 -8.76 9.79
CA VAL A 121 5.52 -8.86 11.17
C VAL A 121 5.97 -10.17 11.83
N PRO A 122 5.95 -10.27 13.17
CA PRO A 122 6.10 -11.54 13.88
C PRO A 122 5.03 -12.55 13.43
N SER A 123 5.44 -13.76 13.05
CA SER A 123 4.54 -14.81 12.55
C SER A 123 3.69 -14.36 11.35
N GLY A 124 4.32 -13.66 10.41
CA GLY A 124 3.72 -13.19 9.16
C GLY A 124 3.66 -14.26 8.08
N GLY A 125 3.20 -13.84 6.90
CA GLY A 125 3.20 -14.65 5.68
C GLY A 125 4.49 -14.55 4.87
N ASN A 126 4.47 -15.08 3.64
CA ASN A 126 5.62 -15.06 2.72
C ASN A 126 5.31 -14.30 1.42
N PHE A 127 4.27 -13.49 1.41
CA PHE A 127 3.84 -12.75 0.22
C PHE A 127 3.81 -11.24 0.45
N ASP A 128 3.51 -10.82 1.68
CA ASP A 128 3.48 -9.44 2.11
C ASP A 128 4.84 -8.76 1.87
N GLY A 129 4.87 -7.71 1.02
CA GLY A 129 6.08 -7.05 0.54
C GLY A 129 6.96 -7.92 -0.36
N ASP A 130 7.13 -9.20 -0.01
CA ASP A 130 8.00 -10.15 -0.71
C ASP A 130 7.63 -10.30 -2.19
N VAL A 131 6.32 -10.36 -2.51
CA VAL A 131 5.84 -10.45 -3.90
C VAL A 131 6.29 -9.24 -4.71
N GLY A 132 6.13 -8.03 -4.18
CA GLY A 132 6.53 -6.80 -4.86
C GLY A 132 8.04 -6.72 -5.09
N SER A 133 8.81 -6.99 -4.04
CA SER A 133 10.27 -6.93 -4.08
C SER A 133 10.89 -7.98 -5.02
N MET A 134 10.43 -9.23 -4.93
CA MET A 134 10.94 -10.30 -5.80
C MET A 134 10.47 -10.13 -7.25
N SER A 135 9.26 -9.60 -7.47
CA SER A 135 8.77 -9.25 -8.80
C SER A 135 9.55 -8.11 -9.43
N ALA A 136 9.94 -7.09 -8.65
CA ALA A 136 10.78 -6.00 -9.15
C ALA A 136 12.13 -6.53 -9.66
N ILE A 137 12.77 -7.43 -8.92
CA ILE A 137 14.01 -8.08 -9.36
C ILE A 137 13.77 -8.95 -10.60
N GLU A 138 12.64 -9.68 -10.65
CA GLU A 138 12.28 -10.54 -11.78
C GLU A 138 12.05 -9.73 -13.06
N VAL A 139 11.38 -8.58 -12.96
CA VAL A 139 11.20 -7.65 -14.08
C VAL A 139 12.55 -7.19 -14.62
N MET A 140 13.47 -6.76 -13.76
CA MET A 140 14.80 -6.32 -14.18
C MET A 140 15.58 -7.44 -14.87
N GLN A 141 15.55 -8.66 -14.35
CA GLN A 141 16.22 -9.81 -14.96
C GLN A 141 15.60 -10.17 -16.32
N THR A 142 14.27 -10.15 -16.44
CA THR A 142 13.59 -10.38 -17.71
C THR A 142 14.01 -9.37 -18.76
N LEU A 143 14.07 -8.08 -18.42
CA LEU A 143 14.53 -7.03 -19.34
C LEU A 143 16.01 -7.25 -19.76
N GLU A 144 16.86 -7.69 -18.85
CA GLU A 144 18.27 -7.97 -19.14
C GLU A 144 18.42 -9.17 -20.07
N GLU A 145 17.80 -10.31 -19.77
CA GLU A 145 17.88 -11.55 -20.54
C GLU A 145 17.33 -11.39 -21.97
N HIS A 146 16.29 -10.57 -22.14
CA HIS A 146 15.71 -10.28 -23.45
C HIS A 146 16.30 -9.06 -24.14
N HIS A 147 17.38 -8.48 -23.58
CA HIS A 147 18.07 -7.31 -24.13
C HIS A 147 17.15 -6.12 -24.43
N VAL A 148 16.08 -5.96 -23.64
CA VAL A 148 15.17 -4.83 -23.78
C VAL A 148 15.81 -3.58 -23.20
N THR A 149 15.92 -2.53 -23.99
CA THR A 149 16.40 -1.22 -23.53
C THR A 149 15.22 -0.29 -23.32
N THR A 150 15.22 0.46 -22.23
CA THR A 150 14.24 1.50 -21.92
C THR A 150 14.82 2.88 -22.21
N LYS A 151 13.98 3.87 -22.48
CA LYS A 151 14.41 5.27 -22.57
C LYS A 151 14.82 5.79 -21.21
N HIS A 152 13.90 5.63 -20.24
CA HIS A 152 14.12 6.02 -18.85
C HIS A 152 15.11 5.08 -18.17
N PRO A 153 16.00 5.59 -17.30
CA PRO A 153 16.65 4.75 -16.33
C PRO A 153 15.61 4.06 -15.43
N LEU A 154 15.84 2.79 -15.06
CA LEU A 154 15.01 2.05 -14.13
C LEU A 154 15.76 1.87 -12.82
N GLU A 155 15.06 2.00 -11.70
CA GLU A 155 15.64 1.71 -10.39
C GLU A 155 14.64 0.95 -9.54
N ILE A 156 15.10 -0.17 -8.98
CA ILE A 156 14.31 -0.91 -7.97
C ILE A 156 14.76 -0.50 -6.58
N VAL A 157 13.83 -0.58 -5.63
CA VAL A 157 14.09 -0.33 -4.22
C VAL A 157 13.48 -1.43 -3.38
N ILE A 158 14.20 -1.85 -2.32
CA ILE A 158 13.67 -2.63 -1.21
C ILE A 158 13.79 -1.75 0.02
N TRP A 159 12.64 -1.33 0.53
CA TRP A 159 12.54 -0.45 1.68
C TRP A 159 12.91 -1.17 2.97
N SER A 160 13.50 -0.47 3.90
CA SER A 160 13.89 -1.00 5.20
C SER A 160 12.81 -0.75 6.24
N ASN A 161 12.48 -1.78 7.03
CA ASN A 161 11.54 -1.66 8.15
C ASN A 161 10.21 -1.02 7.74
N GLU A 162 9.61 -1.56 6.66
CA GLU A 162 8.36 -1.05 6.11
C GLU A 162 7.19 -1.29 7.07
N GLU A 163 7.14 -2.43 7.74
CA GLU A 163 6.12 -2.76 8.76
C GLU A 163 5.96 -1.68 9.85
N ASN A 164 6.89 -0.74 9.91
CA ASN A 164 6.85 0.46 10.73
C ASN A 164 7.03 1.75 9.92
N LEU A 165 6.95 1.68 8.59
CA LEU A 165 7.09 2.78 7.63
C LEU A 165 8.34 3.65 7.88
N VAL A 166 9.53 3.04 8.09
CA VAL A 166 10.75 3.79 8.42
C VAL A 166 11.53 4.19 7.17
N GLY A 167 11.91 3.24 6.34
CA GLY A 167 12.80 3.49 5.19
C GLY A 167 12.25 4.45 4.18
N SER A 168 11.04 4.23 3.72
CA SER A 168 10.33 5.10 2.78
C SER A 168 9.96 6.45 3.41
N ARG A 169 9.60 6.48 4.71
CA ARG A 169 9.33 7.71 5.45
C ARG A 169 10.54 8.62 5.51
N VAL A 170 11.73 8.05 5.77
CA VAL A 170 13.00 8.81 5.73
C VAL A 170 13.24 9.33 4.32
N ALA A 171 13.13 8.48 3.31
CA ALA A 171 13.30 8.85 1.91
C ALA A 171 12.32 9.95 1.46
N GLY A 172 11.07 9.88 1.89
CA GLY A 172 10.01 10.87 1.63
C GLY A 172 10.10 12.15 2.46
N GLY A 173 11.10 12.27 3.34
CA GLY A 173 11.35 13.47 4.16
C GLY A 173 10.39 13.63 5.34
N GLY A 174 9.71 12.57 5.77
CA GLY A 174 8.75 12.57 6.88
C GLY A 174 9.34 12.12 8.23
N TRP A 175 10.66 12.18 8.41
CA TRP A 175 11.32 11.76 9.63
C TRP A 175 11.87 12.94 10.44
N ASP A 176 12.07 12.73 11.74
CA ASP A 176 12.87 13.54 12.63
C ASP A 176 13.88 12.68 13.40
N GLU A 177 14.78 13.29 14.16
CA GLU A 177 15.81 12.56 14.92
C GLU A 177 15.22 11.60 15.97
N SER A 178 13.95 11.76 16.35
CA SER A 178 13.31 10.87 17.33
C SER A 178 13.15 9.44 16.80
N VAL A 179 13.12 9.25 15.48
CA VAL A 179 13.04 7.91 14.86
C VAL A 179 14.18 7.01 15.30
N LEU A 180 15.39 7.56 15.47
CA LEU A 180 16.58 6.80 15.90
C LEU A 180 16.46 6.24 17.31
N ASN A 181 15.63 6.86 18.16
CA ASN A 181 15.40 6.43 19.54
C ASN A 181 14.26 5.45 19.68
N ARG A 182 13.45 5.26 18.63
CA ARG A 182 12.34 4.28 18.66
C ARG A 182 12.90 2.87 18.79
N VAL A 183 12.13 2.02 19.45
CA VAL A 183 12.46 0.60 19.65
C VAL A 183 11.45 -0.23 18.88
N TYR A 184 11.93 -1.00 17.94
CA TYR A 184 11.13 -1.92 17.13
C TYR A 184 11.52 -3.36 17.51
N ASN A 185 10.57 -4.13 18.05
CA ASN A 185 10.80 -5.51 18.46
C ASN A 185 12.01 -5.71 19.40
N GLY A 186 12.25 -4.75 20.30
CA GLY A 186 13.37 -4.77 21.24
C GLY A 186 14.70 -4.28 20.69
N ILE A 187 14.76 -3.84 19.43
CA ILE A 187 15.96 -3.28 18.79
C ILE A 187 15.78 -1.78 18.62
N ARG A 188 16.71 -0.98 19.12
CA ARG A 188 16.72 0.46 18.89
C ARG A 188 17.00 0.74 17.42
N ALA A 189 16.24 1.64 16.79
CA ALA A 189 16.35 1.93 15.35
C ALA A 189 17.76 2.32 14.93
N GLU A 190 18.47 3.11 15.73
CA GLU A 190 19.86 3.48 15.46
C GLU A 190 20.79 2.26 15.32
N ASP A 191 20.65 1.29 16.24
CA ASP A 191 21.46 0.07 16.23
C ASP A 191 21.03 -0.87 15.09
N GLY A 192 19.73 -0.93 14.85
CA GLY A 192 19.13 -1.69 13.75
C GLY A 192 19.60 -1.20 12.37
N LEU A 193 19.59 0.11 12.15
CA LEU A 193 20.09 0.70 10.89
C LEU A 193 21.56 0.36 10.64
N ARG A 194 22.44 0.50 11.66
CA ARG A 194 23.84 0.07 11.52
C ARG A 194 23.98 -1.41 11.17
N LYS A 195 23.16 -2.24 11.78
CA LYS A 195 23.17 -3.70 11.57
C LYS A 195 22.81 -4.09 10.14
N ILE A 196 21.88 -3.39 9.51
CA ILE A 196 21.47 -3.64 8.12
C ILE A 196 22.29 -2.88 7.08
N GLY A 197 23.38 -2.22 7.50
CA GLY A 197 24.30 -1.52 6.59
C GLY A 197 23.95 -0.05 6.33
N GLY A 198 22.99 0.52 7.06
CA GLY A 198 22.69 1.96 7.05
C GLY A 198 23.68 2.77 7.87
N ASP A 199 23.55 4.09 7.82
CA ASP A 199 24.37 5.04 8.56
C ASP A 199 23.51 6.11 9.26
N PRO A 200 23.17 5.91 10.53
CA PRO A 200 22.34 6.85 11.28
C PRO A 200 22.90 8.27 11.35
N ALA A 201 24.23 8.44 11.26
CA ALA A 201 24.86 9.77 11.28
C ALA A 201 24.62 10.55 9.97
N ARG A 202 24.29 9.85 8.90
CA ARG A 202 24.05 10.41 7.57
C ARG A 202 22.58 10.25 7.12
N LEU A 203 21.68 9.97 8.04
CA LEU A 203 20.28 9.62 7.72
C LEU A 203 19.58 10.69 6.85
N ALA A 204 19.92 11.97 7.02
CA ALA A 204 19.41 13.05 6.18
C ALA A 204 19.75 12.92 4.68
N GLU A 205 20.84 12.23 4.35
CA GLU A 205 21.26 11.99 2.95
C GLU A 205 20.44 10.91 2.25
N ALA A 206 19.66 10.12 3.00
CA ALA A 206 18.72 9.16 2.44
C ALA A 206 17.46 9.82 1.85
N ARG A 207 17.25 11.12 2.11
CA ARG A 207 16.13 11.86 1.54
C ARG A 207 16.26 11.92 0.03
N ILE A 208 15.23 11.45 -0.65
CA ILE A 208 15.14 11.53 -2.11
C ILE A 208 14.62 12.93 -2.50
N PRO A 209 15.32 13.66 -3.38
CA PRO A 209 14.84 14.96 -3.85
C PRO A 209 13.52 14.80 -4.64
N PRO A 210 12.54 15.72 -4.49
CA PRO A 210 11.35 15.73 -5.33
C PRO A 210 11.70 15.75 -6.82
N HIS A 211 10.88 15.06 -7.62
CA HIS A 211 11.07 14.97 -9.08
C HIS A 211 12.37 14.28 -9.56
N SER A 212 13.08 13.57 -8.68
CA SER A 212 14.25 12.77 -9.08
C SER A 212 13.87 11.43 -9.74
N PHE A 213 12.61 11.08 -9.72
CA PHE A 213 11.99 9.98 -10.48
C PHE A 213 10.65 10.45 -11.04
N CYS A 214 10.21 9.87 -12.18
CA CYS A 214 8.98 10.30 -12.85
C CYS A 214 7.74 9.70 -12.18
N CYS A 215 7.86 8.48 -11.66
CA CYS A 215 6.79 7.80 -10.93
C CYS A 215 7.34 6.71 -10.02
N TYR A 216 6.51 6.30 -9.05
CA TYR A 216 6.75 5.14 -8.20
C TYR A 216 5.68 4.08 -8.45
N LEU A 217 6.11 2.83 -8.59
CA LEU A 217 5.21 1.69 -8.75
C LEU A 217 5.45 0.65 -7.66
N GLU A 218 4.38 0.10 -7.10
CA GLU A 218 4.46 -0.96 -6.12
C GLU A 218 3.47 -2.09 -6.46
N LEU A 219 3.97 -3.32 -6.54
CA LEU A 219 3.16 -4.52 -6.57
C LEU A 219 3.05 -5.07 -5.16
N HIS A 220 1.83 -5.40 -4.73
CA HIS A 220 1.58 -5.92 -3.39
C HIS A 220 0.43 -6.92 -3.38
N ILE A 221 0.27 -7.67 -2.31
CA ILE A 221 -0.96 -8.42 -2.05
C ILE A 221 -2.05 -7.46 -1.53
N GLU A 222 -3.34 -7.79 -1.73
CA GLU A 222 -4.45 -6.93 -1.27
C GLU A 222 -4.51 -6.80 0.26
N GLN A 223 -4.03 -7.79 0.99
CA GLN A 223 -4.18 -7.98 2.44
C GLN A 223 -5.66 -8.05 2.90
N GLY A 224 -6.59 -7.91 1.97
CA GLY A 224 -8.03 -8.00 2.12
C GLY A 224 -8.63 -9.06 1.20
N GLY A 225 -9.93 -9.33 1.33
CA GLY A 225 -10.60 -10.40 0.57
C GLY A 225 -11.52 -9.90 -0.54
N THR A 226 -11.34 -8.68 -1.03
CA THR A 226 -12.24 -8.11 -2.05
C THR A 226 -12.01 -8.75 -3.42
N LEU A 227 -10.74 -8.86 -3.83
CA LEU A 227 -10.36 -9.45 -5.11
C LEU A 227 -10.65 -10.95 -5.14
N ASP A 228 -10.31 -11.67 -4.06
CA ASP A 228 -10.58 -13.11 -3.92
C ASP A 228 -12.09 -13.41 -4.03
N LYS A 229 -12.91 -12.71 -3.26
CA LYS A 229 -14.38 -12.85 -3.31
C LYS A 229 -14.98 -12.52 -4.66
N ALA A 230 -14.40 -11.53 -5.36
CA ALA A 230 -14.86 -11.11 -6.69
C ALA A 230 -14.30 -11.99 -7.82
N ASN A 231 -13.33 -12.86 -7.54
CA ASN A 231 -12.56 -13.62 -8.53
C ASN A 231 -11.94 -12.72 -9.60
N ILE A 232 -11.29 -11.64 -9.14
CA ILE A 232 -10.58 -10.64 -9.97
C ILE A 232 -9.07 -10.78 -9.70
N PRO A 233 -8.24 -11.05 -10.72
CA PRO A 233 -6.82 -11.32 -10.51
C PRO A 233 -5.96 -10.06 -10.26
N ILE A 234 -6.44 -8.87 -10.63
CA ILE A 234 -5.67 -7.62 -10.52
C ILE A 234 -6.51 -6.52 -9.90
N GLY A 235 -6.00 -5.95 -8.82
CA GLY A 235 -6.48 -4.72 -8.23
C GLY A 235 -5.69 -3.50 -8.74
N VAL A 236 -6.39 -2.46 -9.16
CA VAL A 236 -5.79 -1.16 -9.46
C VAL A 236 -6.07 -0.24 -8.28
N VAL A 237 -5.03 0.14 -7.56
CA VAL A 237 -5.21 0.87 -6.31
C VAL A 237 -5.56 2.33 -6.60
N GLU A 238 -6.66 2.79 -6.02
CA GLU A 238 -7.12 4.19 -6.15
C GLU A 238 -6.33 5.14 -5.26
N GLY A 239 -5.70 4.60 -4.22
CA GLY A 239 -4.91 5.32 -3.24
C GLY A 239 -4.81 4.54 -1.93
N ILE A 240 -3.97 5.02 -1.04
CA ILE A 240 -3.79 4.53 0.31
C ILE A 240 -4.60 5.41 1.25
N VAL A 241 -5.38 4.81 2.14
CA VAL A 241 -6.27 5.55 3.04
C VAL A 241 -5.49 6.41 4.04
N SER A 242 -6.13 7.50 4.50
CA SER A 242 -5.72 8.19 5.73
C SER A 242 -5.92 7.26 6.92
N ILE A 243 -5.05 7.36 7.90
CA ILE A 243 -5.19 6.70 9.20
C ILE A 243 -5.16 7.78 10.28
N ASP A 244 -6.31 7.97 10.94
CA ASP A 244 -6.42 8.87 12.07
C ASP A 244 -6.61 8.06 13.36
N GLU A 245 -5.65 8.17 14.28
CA GLU A 245 -5.73 7.51 15.57
C GLU A 245 -6.06 8.49 16.68
N TYR A 246 -7.00 8.12 17.55
CA TYR A 246 -7.38 8.89 18.72
C TYR A 246 -7.23 8.08 19.99
N GLN A 247 -6.74 8.73 21.04
CA GLN A 247 -6.80 8.24 22.41
C GLN A 247 -7.97 8.90 23.13
N VAL A 248 -8.74 8.09 23.83
CA VAL A 248 -9.91 8.51 24.59
C VAL A 248 -9.70 8.19 26.05
N GLU A 249 -9.89 9.19 26.90
CA GLU A 249 -9.97 9.02 28.36
C GLU A 249 -11.33 9.47 28.86
N ILE A 250 -11.99 8.60 29.62
CA ILE A 250 -13.32 8.82 30.21
C ILE A 250 -13.19 8.80 31.71
N HIS A 251 -13.42 9.95 32.34
CA HIS A 251 -13.36 10.13 33.78
C HIS A 251 -14.77 10.13 34.38
N GLY A 252 -15.03 9.14 35.21
CA GLY A 252 -16.20 9.02 36.03
C GLY A 252 -15.86 9.16 37.52
N PHE A 253 -16.50 8.34 38.38
CA PHE A 253 -16.21 8.30 39.81
C PHE A 253 -16.27 6.87 40.32
N ALA A 254 -15.13 6.33 40.75
CA ALA A 254 -15.08 5.00 41.35
C ALA A 254 -15.73 4.98 42.71
N ASN A 255 -16.73 4.09 42.92
CA ASN A 255 -17.41 3.95 44.17
C ASN A 255 -17.94 2.52 44.35
N HIS A 256 -18.41 2.19 45.53
CA HIS A 256 -18.91 0.86 45.84
C HIS A 256 -20.13 0.48 44.98
N ALA A 257 -20.07 -0.64 44.28
CA ALA A 257 -21.10 -1.02 43.31
C ALA A 257 -22.46 -1.36 43.95
N GLY A 258 -22.48 -1.85 45.18
CA GLY A 258 -23.72 -2.22 45.87
C GLY A 258 -24.41 -1.06 46.59
N THR A 259 -23.65 -0.07 47.07
CA THR A 259 -24.19 1.02 47.91
C THR A 259 -24.35 2.35 47.17
N THR A 260 -23.86 2.46 45.95
CA THR A 260 -24.07 3.66 45.13
C THR A 260 -25.35 3.55 44.34
N PRO A 261 -26.39 4.38 44.62
CA PRO A 261 -27.63 4.37 43.86
C PRO A 261 -27.42 4.61 42.37
N MET A 262 -28.25 4.02 41.52
CA MET A 262 -28.11 4.15 40.05
C MET A 262 -28.05 5.62 39.58
N PRO A 263 -28.91 6.55 40.07
CA PRO A 263 -28.88 7.95 39.62
C PRO A 263 -27.60 8.72 40.03
N ASP A 264 -26.88 8.25 41.03
CA ASP A 264 -25.69 8.95 41.56
C ASP A 264 -24.38 8.45 40.91
N ARG A 265 -24.48 7.49 39.99
CA ARG A 265 -23.29 6.88 39.34
C ARG A 265 -22.77 7.72 38.19
N ARG A 266 -21.50 8.02 38.24
CA ARG A 266 -20.72 8.51 37.10
C ARG A 266 -19.84 7.38 36.56
N ASN A 267 -20.48 6.47 35.81
CA ASN A 267 -19.88 5.20 35.40
C ASN A 267 -19.12 5.39 34.08
N ALA A 268 -17.78 5.44 34.13
CA ALA A 268 -16.92 5.61 32.98
C ALA A 268 -17.06 4.46 31.96
N LEU A 269 -17.31 3.22 32.41
CA LEU A 269 -17.46 2.08 31.50
C LEU A 269 -18.79 2.13 30.74
N LEU A 270 -19.88 2.61 31.35
CA LEU A 270 -21.15 2.83 30.64
C LEU A 270 -20.99 3.89 29.58
N ALA A 271 -20.28 4.99 29.89
CA ALA A 271 -20.00 6.04 28.90
C ALA A 271 -19.12 5.52 27.76
N ALA A 272 -18.11 4.68 28.06
CA ALA A 272 -17.27 4.05 27.02
C ALA A 272 -18.10 3.14 26.10
N ALA A 273 -18.98 2.30 26.65
CA ALA A 273 -19.83 1.42 25.84
C ALA A 273 -20.72 2.23 24.88
N LYS A 274 -21.35 3.31 25.35
CA LYS A 274 -22.14 4.21 24.49
C LYS A 274 -21.31 4.88 23.41
N LEU A 275 -20.08 5.29 23.73
CA LEU A 275 -19.19 5.92 22.74
C LEU A 275 -18.71 4.91 21.68
N ILE A 276 -18.42 3.68 22.07
CA ILE A 276 -18.05 2.59 21.15
C ILE A 276 -19.20 2.31 20.16
N GLU A 277 -20.45 2.24 20.65
CA GLU A 277 -21.63 2.11 19.78
C GLU A 277 -21.77 3.32 18.86
N ALA A 278 -21.58 4.54 19.40
CA ALA A 278 -21.65 5.77 18.60
C ALA A 278 -20.61 5.83 17.48
N VAL A 279 -19.37 5.34 17.70
CA VAL A 279 -18.35 5.22 16.66
C VAL A 279 -18.85 4.33 15.52
N GLN A 280 -19.38 3.14 15.85
CA GLN A 280 -19.95 2.23 14.85
C GLN A 280 -21.11 2.87 14.08
N GLU A 281 -22.03 3.54 14.76
CA GLU A 281 -23.15 4.23 14.14
C GLU A 281 -22.69 5.32 13.19
N VAL A 282 -21.81 6.22 13.65
CA VAL A 282 -21.30 7.36 12.85
C VAL A 282 -20.62 6.87 11.57
N VAL A 283 -19.77 5.86 11.68
CA VAL A 283 -19.03 5.32 10.52
C VAL A 283 -19.95 4.62 9.53
N THR A 284 -21.03 3.97 9.98
CA THR A 284 -21.95 3.22 9.10
C THR A 284 -23.12 4.03 8.56
N GLN A 285 -23.41 5.22 9.11
CA GLN A 285 -24.49 6.09 8.63
C GLN A 285 -24.21 6.72 7.26
N GLU A 286 -22.95 7.01 6.96
CA GLU A 286 -22.54 7.55 5.66
C GLU A 286 -22.18 6.40 4.71
N PRO A 287 -22.77 6.32 3.48
CA PRO A 287 -22.37 5.33 2.49
C PRO A 287 -20.91 5.51 2.08
N GLY A 288 -20.18 4.40 1.93
CA GLY A 288 -18.78 4.45 1.51
C GLY A 288 -17.99 3.23 1.92
N ARG A 289 -16.67 3.37 1.87
CA ARG A 289 -15.70 2.32 2.24
C ARG A 289 -14.89 2.67 3.50
N GLN A 290 -15.28 3.75 4.19
CA GLN A 290 -14.67 4.15 5.45
C GLN A 290 -14.82 3.05 6.52
N VAL A 291 -13.82 2.95 7.37
CA VAL A 291 -13.84 2.05 8.53
C VAL A 291 -13.51 2.81 9.80
N GLY A 292 -14.08 2.35 10.92
CA GLY A 292 -13.79 2.88 12.25
C GLY A 292 -13.70 1.73 13.25
N THR A 293 -12.67 1.72 14.07
CA THR A 293 -12.37 0.62 14.98
C THR A 293 -12.03 1.13 16.37
N VAL A 294 -12.56 0.45 17.40
CA VAL A 294 -12.09 0.57 18.79
C VAL A 294 -11.34 -0.72 19.13
N GLY A 295 -10.00 -0.68 19.01
CA GLY A 295 -9.15 -1.86 19.11
C GLY A 295 -8.58 -2.11 20.53
N GLN A 296 -8.60 -1.10 21.41
CA GLN A 296 -8.06 -1.18 22.77
C GLN A 296 -9.06 -0.66 23.78
N LEU A 297 -9.15 -1.33 24.95
CA LEU A 297 -9.99 -0.90 26.05
C LEU A 297 -9.33 -1.28 27.39
N GLN A 298 -9.18 -0.30 28.26
CA GLN A 298 -8.67 -0.48 29.63
C GLN A 298 -9.63 0.14 30.62
N VAL A 299 -9.97 -0.60 31.67
CA VAL A 299 -10.94 -0.20 32.68
C VAL A 299 -10.27 -0.13 34.07
N PHE A 300 -10.53 0.92 34.83
CA PHE A 300 -9.97 1.11 36.17
C PHE A 300 -11.06 1.38 37.21
N PRO A 301 -11.00 0.71 38.40
CA PRO A 301 -9.96 -0.23 38.84
C PRO A 301 -10.12 -1.67 38.32
N ASN A 302 -11.07 -1.95 37.44
CA ASN A 302 -11.35 -3.28 36.88
C ASN A 302 -11.70 -4.32 37.95
N ALA A 303 -12.57 -3.94 38.88
CA ALA A 303 -13.05 -4.78 39.98
C ALA A 303 -14.57 -4.93 39.88
N PRO A 304 -15.14 -6.15 40.05
CA PRO A 304 -16.57 -6.41 39.85
C PRO A 304 -17.49 -5.71 40.85
N ASN A 305 -16.97 -5.30 41.99
CA ASN A 305 -17.71 -4.63 43.07
C ASN A 305 -17.46 -3.12 43.18
N VAL A 306 -16.87 -2.51 42.13
CA VAL A 306 -16.58 -1.07 42.06
C VAL A 306 -17.18 -0.49 40.76
N VAL A 307 -17.89 0.63 40.84
CA VAL A 307 -18.28 1.42 39.68
C VAL A 307 -17.02 1.94 39.00
N PRO A 308 -16.76 1.66 37.71
CA PRO A 308 -15.55 2.13 37.04
C PRO A 308 -15.41 3.64 37.03
N GLY A 309 -14.24 4.15 37.46
CA GLY A 309 -13.95 5.57 37.57
C GLY A 309 -13.12 6.12 36.42
N LEU A 310 -12.42 5.26 35.70
CA LEU A 310 -11.63 5.67 34.50
C LEU A 310 -11.68 4.56 33.46
N VAL A 311 -11.87 4.96 32.21
CA VAL A 311 -11.68 4.08 31.05
C VAL A 311 -10.78 4.78 30.04
N LYS A 312 -9.86 4.02 29.44
CA LYS A 312 -9.04 4.43 28.31
C LYS A 312 -9.30 3.51 27.12
N HIS A 313 -9.49 4.06 25.93
CA HIS A 313 -9.63 3.28 24.71
C HIS A 313 -9.07 4.03 23.50
N SER A 314 -8.82 3.31 22.40
CA SER A 314 -8.46 3.90 21.11
C SER A 314 -9.69 4.07 20.21
N ILE A 315 -9.60 4.97 19.25
CA ILE A 315 -10.44 5.01 18.05
C ILE A 315 -9.50 5.17 16.86
N GLU A 316 -9.71 4.38 15.81
CA GLU A 316 -9.01 4.50 14.54
C GLU A 316 -10.04 4.70 13.43
N LEU A 317 -9.81 5.68 12.55
CA LEU A 317 -10.65 5.97 11.37
C LEU A 317 -9.80 5.89 10.12
N ARG A 318 -10.31 5.26 9.05
CA ARG A 318 -9.64 5.15 7.75
C ARG A 318 -10.59 5.44 6.60
N ASP A 319 -10.16 6.27 5.64
CA ASP A 319 -10.81 6.50 4.32
C ASP A 319 -9.83 7.19 3.38
N LEU A 320 -10.08 7.16 2.06
CA LEU A 320 -9.31 7.93 1.07
C LEU A 320 -9.55 9.43 1.15
N SER A 321 -10.67 9.89 1.71
CA SER A 321 -11.00 11.31 1.84
C SER A 321 -10.64 11.82 3.23
N ALA A 322 -9.64 12.71 3.29
CA ALA A 322 -9.26 13.41 4.52
C ALA A 322 -10.41 14.25 5.08
N GLU A 323 -11.22 14.87 4.20
CA GLU A 323 -12.38 15.66 4.60
C GLU A 323 -13.47 14.80 5.25
N LYS A 324 -13.69 13.57 4.74
CA LYS A 324 -14.62 12.62 5.35
C LYS A 324 -14.14 12.19 6.73
N ILE A 325 -12.86 11.83 6.87
CA ILE A 325 -12.27 11.46 8.16
C ILE A 325 -12.41 12.59 9.18
N ALA A 326 -12.15 13.83 8.77
CA ALA A 326 -12.33 14.99 9.66
C ALA A 326 -13.79 15.13 10.13
N ARG A 327 -14.78 15.03 9.21
CA ARG A 327 -16.21 15.10 9.57
C ARG A 327 -16.64 13.97 10.50
N LEU A 328 -16.18 12.72 10.25
CA LEU A 328 -16.48 11.59 11.14
C LEU A 328 -15.90 11.81 12.53
N GLY A 329 -14.67 12.31 12.63
CA GLY A 329 -14.02 12.66 13.89
C GLY A 329 -14.76 13.75 14.66
N GLU A 330 -15.21 14.82 13.98
CA GLU A 330 -16.02 15.88 14.57
C GLU A 330 -17.36 15.36 15.10
N GLU A 331 -18.05 14.51 14.33
CA GLU A 331 -19.31 13.92 14.76
C GLU A 331 -19.12 12.98 15.97
N ILE A 332 -18.06 12.19 16.01
CA ILE A 332 -17.71 11.36 17.18
C ILE A 332 -17.47 12.25 18.41
N GLN A 333 -16.76 13.37 18.26
CA GLN A 333 -16.53 14.31 19.36
C GLN A 333 -17.84 14.93 19.86
N ARG A 334 -18.76 15.29 18.95
CA ARG A 334 -20.08 15.79 19.31
C ARG A 334 -20.89 14.77 20.10
N ARG A 335 -20.92 13.50 19.65
CA ARG A 335 -21.59 12.40 20.35
C ARG A 335 -20.95 12.14 21.73
N ALA A 336 -19.63 12.22 21.83
CA ALA A 336 -18.94 12.11 23.12
C ALA A 336 -19.38 13.17 24.13
N GLN A 337 -19.57 14.42 23.70
CA GLN A 337 -20.08 15.48 24.58
C GLN A 337 -21.51 15.23 25.05
N GLU A 338 -22.38 14.66 24.21
CA GLU A 338 -23.74 14.27 24.57
C GLU A 338 -23.73 13.14 25.61
N ILE A 339 -22.93 12.10 25.38
CA ILE A 339 -22.75 10.97 26.29
C ILE A 339 -22.18 11.45 27.64
N ALA A 340 -21.20 12.34 27.63
CA ALA A 340 -20.62 12.90 28.84
C ALA A 340 -21.67 13.61 29.70
N ARG A 341 -22.56 14.42 29.10
CA ARG A 341 -23.66 15.09 29.80
C ARG A 341 -24.68 14.09 30.35
N GLU A 342 -25.05 13.09 29.57
CA GLU A 342 -26.00 12.06 29.96
C GLU A 342 -25.52 11.22 31.13
N THR A 343 -24.24 10.85 31.12
CA THR A 343 -23.64 9.94 32.12
C THR A 343 -22.99 10.64 33.30
N GLY A 344 -22.93 11.99 33.29
CA GLY A 344 -22.25 12.80 34.27
C GLY A 344 -20.73 12.55 34.33
N THR A 345 -20.13 12.08 33.20
CA THR A 345 -18.71 11.81 33.08
C THR A 345 -18.00 12.93 32.33
N GLU A 346 -16.68 12.93 32.31
CA GLU A 346 -15.84 13.78 31.46
C GLU A 346 -15.20 12.88 30.39
N ILE A 347 -15.32 13.24 29.11
CA ILE A 347 -14.72 12.49 27.99
C ILE A 347 -13.72 13.39 27.28
N GLN A 348 -12.49 12.95 27.21
CA GLN A 348 -11.40 13.62 26.50
C GLN A 348 -10.99 12.76 25.29
N ILE A 349 -11.04 13.34 24.10
CA ILE A 349 -10.60 12.71 22.83
C ILE A 349 -9.43 13.53 22.30
N LYS A 350 -8.28 12.87 22.14
CA LYS A 350 -7.07 13.49 21.61
C LYS A 350 -6.57 12.71 20.40
N ARG A 351 -6.35 13.38 19.27
CA ARG A 351 -5.70 12.74 18.12
C ARG A 351 -4.25 12.39 18.50
N ALA A 352 -3.92 11.11 18.43
CA ALA A 352 -2.61 10.56 18.80
C ALA A 352 -1.67 10.52 17.61
N ASP A 353 -2.19 10.15 16.42
CA ASP A 353 -1.43 10.09 15.17
C ASP A 353 -2.33 10.42 13.98
N HIS A 354 -1.67 10.76 12.86
CA HIS A 354 -2.34 11.10 11.61
C HIS A 354 -1.40 10.84 10.43
N ASP A 355 -1.74 9.85 9.62
CA ASP A 355 -1.13 9.67 8.31
C ASP A 355 -2.13 10.12 7.23
N PRO A 356 -1.76 11.13 6.41
CA PRO A 356 -2.65 11.62 5.37
C PRO A 356 -2.83 10.59 4.25
N PRO A 357 -3.96 10.62 3.50
CA PRO A 357 -4.17 9.72 2.38
C PRO A 357 -3.19 10.03 1.25
N ALA A 358 -2.83 9.02 0.49
CA ALA A 358 -2.02 9.15 -0.72
C ALA A 358 -2.81 8.62 -1.92
N LEU A 359 -3.26 9.52 -2.79
CA LEU A 359 -4.02 9.15 -3.98
C LEU A 359 -3.08 8.66 -5.08
N ALA A 360 -3.45 7.56 -5.75
CA ALA A 360 -2.76 7.08 -6.91
C ALA A 360 -3.04 7.98 -8.14
N ASP A 361 -2.03 8.18 -8.97
CA ASP A 361 -2.16 8.95 -10.20
C ASP A 361 -3.11 8.29 -11.19
N THR A 362 -4.07 9.04 -11.74
CA THR A 362 -5.11 8.50 -12.62
C THR A 362 -4.56 8.02 -13.97
N GLY A 363 -3.48 8.62 -14.47
CA GLY A 363 -2.80 8.19 -15.70
C GLY A 363 -2.07 6.86 -15.48
N ILE A 364 -1.43 6.70 -14.32
CA ILE A 364 -0.78 5.43 -13.93
C ILE A 364 -1.84 4.34 -13.71
N GLN A 365 -2.97 4.64 -13.05
CA GLN A 365 -4.08 3.69 -12.91
C GLN A 365 -4.56 3.21 -14.29
N ALA A 366 -4.78 4.13 -15.24
CA ALA A 366 -5.20 3.78 -16.59
C ALA A 366 -4.13 2.94 -17.33
N THR A 367 -2.84 3.22 -17.09
CA THR A 367 -1.74 2.44 -17.67
C THR A 367 -1.71 1.02 -17.11
N ILE A 368 -1.94 0.83 -15.80
CA ILE A 368 -2.05 -0.48 -15.15
C ILE A 368 -3.25 -1.26 -15.73
N GLU A 369 -4.42 -0.60 -15.87
CA GLU A 369 -5.61 -1.22 -16.48
C GLU A 369 -5.34 -1.65 -17.93
N GLY A 370 -4.67 -0.80 -18.72
CA GLY A 370 -4.28 -1.11 -20.09
C GLY A 370 -3.30 -2.28 -20.17
N ALA A 371 -2.31 -2.34 -19.28
CA ALA A 371 -1.36 -3.45 -19.19
C ALA A 371 -2.07 -4.78 -18.83
N ALA A 372 -2.95 -4.76 -17.85
CA ALA A 372 -3.74 -5.93 -17.48
C ALA A 372 -4.67 -6.39 -18.61
N ALA A 373 -5.35 -5.47 -19.27
CA ALA A 373 -6.21 -5.76 -20.43
C ALA A 373 -5.42 -6.38 -21.59
N GLY A 374 -4.21 -5.89 -21.87
CA GLY A 374 -3.31 -6.47 -22.87
C GLY A 374 -2.90 -7.91 -22.58
N LEU A 375 -2.90 -8.29 -21.31
CA LEU A 375 -2.66 -9.67 -20.83
C LEU A 375 -3.95 -10.49 -20.70
N GLY A 376 -5.12 -9.93 -21.05
CA GLY A 376 -6.42 -10.60 -20.91
C GLY A 376 -6.90 -10.74 -19.46
N LEU A 377 -6.34 -9.98 -18.53
CA LEU A 377 -6.67 -10.00 -17.11
C LEU A 377 -7.76 -8.98 -16.78
N LYS A 378 -8.72 -9.39 -15.93
CA LYS A 378 -9.73 -8.48 -15.39
C LYS A 378 -9.14 -7.65 -14.25
N THR A 379 -9.64 -6.42 -14.12
CA THR A 379 -9.23 -5.50 -13.07
C THR A 379 -10.40 -5.04 -12.23
N MET A 380 -10.11 -4.60 -11.01
CA MET A 380 -11.03 -3.88 -10.13
C MET A 380 -10.28 -2.72 -9.48
N ARG A 381 -10.90 -1.54 -9.43
CA ARG A 381 -10.38 -0.41 -8.64
C ARG A 381 -10.79 -0.55 -7.19
N LEU A 382 -9.83 -0.36 -6.28
CA LEU A 382 -10.06 -0.42 -4.84
C LEU A 382 -9.01 0.42 -4.10
N PRO A 383 -9.32 0.93 -2.88
CA PRO A 383 -8.32 1.56 -2.04
C PRO A 383 -7.44 0.51 -1.37
N SER A 384 -6.22 0.90 -0.96
CA SER A 384 -5.53 0.18 0.09
C SER A 384 -6.04 0.63 1.47
N GLY A 385 -6.48 -0.32 2.27
CA GLY A 385 -6.81 -0.11 3.68
C GLY A 385 -5.58 -0.15 4.61
N ALA A 386 -4.42 -0.61 4.11
CA ALA A 386 -3.14 -0.66 4.81
C ALA A 386 -2.22 0.49 4.36
N GLY A 387 -1.27 0.87 5.22
CA GLY A 387 -0.16 1.74 4.82
C GLY A 387 0.82 1.00 3.93
N HIS A 388 1.54 1.70 3.06
CA HIS A 388 2.57 1.15 2.18
C HIS A 388 3.67 2.18 1.95
N ASP A 389 4.81 1.74 1.45
CA ASP A 389 5.92 2.63 1.07
C ASP A 389 5.51 3.65 0.02
N ALA A 390 4.60 3.29 -0.89
CA ALA A 390 4.00 4.18 -1.88
C ALA A 390 3.37 5.44 -1.27
N GLN A 391 2.89 5.40 -0.02
CA GLN A 391 2.32 6.56 0.68
C GLN A 391 3.34 7.69 0.85
N TRP A 392 4.60 7.33 1.12
CA TRP A 392 5.69 8.30 1.26
C TRP A 392 6.24 8.73 -0.08
N MET A 393 6.28 7.84 -1.07
CA MET A 393 6.72 8.14 -2.42
C MET A 393 5.75 9.07 -3.17
N ALA A 394 4.44 8.97 -2.90
CA ALA A 394 3.42 9.88 -3.43
C ALA A 394 3.67 11.37 -3.11
N ARG A 395 4.46 11.65 -2.08
CA ARG A 395 4.86 13.03 -1.72
C ARG A 395 5.93 13.60 -2.65
N LEU A 396 6.62 12.75 -3.41
CA LEU A 396 7.78 13.10 -4.23
C LEU A 396 7.46 13.08 -5.72
N ALA A 397 6.58 12.15 -6.16
CA ALA A 397 6.19 11.96 -7.55
C ALA A 397 4.83 11.22 -7.65
N PRO A 398 4.17 11.20 -8.82
CA PRO A 398 3.03 10.34 -9.08
C PRO A 398 3.30 8.88 -8.69
N MET A 399 2.34 8.21 -8.07
CA MET A 399 2.48 6.80 -7.71
C MET A 399 1.34 5.96 -8.26
N GLY A 400 1.57 4.65 -8.42
CA GLY A 400 0.58 3.63 -8.71
C GLY A 400 0.89 2.33 -7.99
N MET A 401 -0.15 1.60 -7.61
CA MET A 401 -0.01 0.29 -6.99
C MET A 401 -0.89 -0.74 -7.70
N ILE A 402 -0.36 -1.96 -7.75
CA ILE A 402 -1.01 -3.14 -8.32
C ILE A 402 -1.25 -4.12 -7.18
N PHE A 403 -2.49 -4.56 -6.98
CA PHE A 403 -2.80 -5.61 -6.03
C PHE A 403 -3.03 -6.95 -6.71
N VAL A 404 -2.60 -8.02 -6.03
CA VAL A 404 -2.98 -9.39 -6.33
C VAL A 404 -3.79 -9.96 -5.16
N PRO A 405 -4.69 -10.95 -5.41
CA PRO A 405 -5.60 -11.46 -4.38
C PRO A 405 -4.88 -12.06 -3.17
N SER A 406 -5.37 -11.74 -1.97
CA SER A 406 -5.09 -12.48 -0.75
C SER A 406 -6.21 -13.48 -0.51
N ILE A 407 -5.92 -14.78 -0.59
CA ILE A 407 -6.91 -15.86 -0.47
C ILE A 407 -7.52 -15.84 0.93
N GLY A 408 -8.85 -15.76 1.00
CA GLY A 408 -9.58 -15.59 2.25
C GLY A 408 -9.40 -14.23 2.93
N GLY A 409 -8.68 -13.27 2.31
CA GLY A 409 -8.39 -11.96 2.88
C GLY A 409 -7.46 -12.01 4.09
N ILE A 410 -6.61 -13.03 4.17
CA ILE A 410 -5.71 -13.25 5.31
C ILE A 410 -4.36 -12.61 4.99
N SER A 411 -3.89 -11.75 5.89
CA SER A 411 -2.52 -11.22 5.92
C SER A 411 -2.02 -11.09 7.35
N HIS A 412 -0.74 -10.77 7.56
CA HIS A 412 -0.07 -10.71 8.87
C HIS A 412 -0.24 -12.02 9.66
N SER A 413 -0.17 -13.15 8.97
CA SER A 413 -0.43 -14.47 9.53
C SER A 413 0.33 -15.53 8.74
N PRO A 414 0.78 -16.62 9.36
CA PRO A 414 1.34 -17.76 8.64
C PRO A 414 0.38 -18.40 7.61
N LYS A 415 -0.92 -18.11 7.74
CA LYS A 415 -1.95 -18.59 6.80
C LYS A 415 -2.16 -17.68 5.58
N GLU A 416 -1.40 -16.61 5.47
CA GLU A 416 -1.40 -15.74 4.30
C GLU A 416 -1.07 -16.53 3.03
N LEU A 417 -1.89 -16.35 2.01
CA LEU A 417 -1.74 -17.09 0.77
C LEU A 417 -2.19 -16.25 -0.43
N THR A 418 -1.32 -16.21 -1.42
CA THR A 418 -1.60 -15.71 -2.77
C THR A 418 -1.25 -16.84 -3.76
N SER A 419 -2.06 -17.03 -4.80
CA SER A 419 -1.75 -18.07 -5.78
C SER A 419 -0.48 -17.73 -6.57
N TRP A 420 0.31 -18.74 -6.95
CA TRP A 420 1.50 -18.53 -7.78
C TRP A 420 1.16 -17.90 -9.14
N GLN A 421 -0.04 -18.20 -9.65
CA GLN A 421 -0.54 -17.58 -10.88
C GLN A 421 -0.82 -16.08 -10.67
N ASP A 422 -1.39 -15.69 -9.53
CA ASP A 422 -1.66 -14.27 -9.25
C ASP A 422 -0.36 -13.50 -9.00
N CYS A 423 0.63 -14.10 -8.34
CA CYS A 423 1.97 -13.51 -8.24
C CYS A 423 2.57 -13.24 -9.64
N ALA A 424 2.47 -14.22 -10.55
CA ALA A 424 2.95 -14.08 -11.93
C ALA A 424 2.14 -13.05 -12.72
N ASN A 425 0.82 -13.03 -12.55
CA ASN A 425 -0.06 -12.04 -13.18
C ASN A 425 0.32 -10.61 -12.74
N GLY A 426 0.49 -10.38 -11.44
CA GLY A 426 0.91 -9.08 -10.89
C GLY A 426 2.26 -8.64 -11.43
N ALA A 427 3.25 -9.53 -11.45
CA ALA A 427 4.59 -9.25 -11.98
C ALA A 427 4.57 -8.93 -13.47
N ASN A 428 3.76 -9.63 -14.28
CA ASN A 428 3.59 -9.33 -15.69
C ASN A 428 2.89 -7.97 -15.91
N VAL A 429 1.87 -7.64 -15.11
CA VAL A 429 1.22 -6.33 -15.16
C VAL A 429 2.22 -5.23 -14.79
N LEU A 430 3.07 -5.43 -13.77
CA LEU A 430 4.14 -4.49 -13.42
C LEU A 430 5.12 -4.28 -14.59
N LEU A 431 5.58 -5.36 -15.23
CA LEU A 431 6.47 -5.31 -16.38
C LEU A 431 5.84 -4.51 -17.53
N GLN A 432 4.61 -4.82 -17.93
CA GLN A 432 3.92 -4.16 -19.03
C GLN A 432 3.58 -2.69 -18.71
N THR A 433 3.30 -2.38 -17.43
CA THR A 433 3.10 -1.01 -16.96
C THR A 433 4.38 -0.18 -17.10
N ILE A 434 5.52 -0.71 -16.65
CA ILE A 434 6.83 -0.04 -16.81
C ILE A 434 7.15 0.21 -18.27
N LEU A 435 6.99 -0.80 -19.14
CA LEU A 435 7.23 -0.65 -20.58
C LEU A 435 6.27 0.34 -21.23
N SER A 436 5.06 0.48 -20.74
CA SER A 436 4.08 1.43 -21.24
C SER A 436 4.39 2.86 -20.81
N LEU A 437 4.81 3.06 -19.55
CA LEU A 437 5.25 4.36 -19.03
C LEU A 437 6.55 4.84 -19.71
N ASP A 438 7.47 3.92 -20.02
CA ASP A 438 8.72 4.24 -20.71
C ASP A 438 8.50 4.78 -22.14
N ARG A 439 7.36 4.48 -22.75
CA ARG A 439 7.01 4.96 -24.11
C ARG A 439 6.32 6.32 -24.12
N GLN A 440 5.83 6.79 -22.99
CA GLN A 440 5.17 8.09 -22.86
C GLN A 440 6.20 9.22 -22.77
#